data_608bf63ccaa9819d2c7571449c62e27c
#
_entry.id   608bf63ccaa9819d2c7571449c62e27c
#
_cell.length_a   1.000
_cell.length_b   1.000
_cell.length_c   1.000
_cell.angle_alpha   90.00
_cell.angle_beta   90.00
_cell.angle_gamma   90.00
#
_symmetry.space_group_name_H-M   'P 1'
#
loop_
_entity.id
_entity.type
_entity.pdbx_description
1 polymer ?
#
loop_
_entity_poly.entity_id
_entity_poly.type
_entity_poly.pdbx_seq_one_letter_code
_entity_poly.pdbx_strand_id
1 'polypeptide(L)'
;MPVSAPLRTYPAKYSILQAELPGHGLVNLGVLLQNPESDEMRVRLRRDVHTLAEGEDLEVLSQLASDLERKAREMGSEALFRYLEDTLSGTLRITDREATIVEDFGRALDRLYRQHVQSRVLEFRTHLPKYSLQAAAGKFLDNQEVTERGWMETPEDLRLTPDMFIAQIAGHSMEPSIPDGSLCAFRYGVTGSRSGRLVLVEDRGSAGNDRYAVKRYQSDKETGPEGWRHSRIRLESLNPEYPSWDLEPDQERYRVLAEFVRVLD
;
A
#
# COMPACT_ATOMS: atom_id res chain seq x y z
N MET A 1 7.37 -31.40 6.23
CA MET A 1 7.46 -30.11 5.55
C MET A 1 6.12 -29.86 4.89
N PRO A 2 5.29 -28.93 5.35
CA PRO A 2 4.12 -28.56 4.55
C PRO A 2 4.64 -27.85 3.30
N VAL A 3 4.35 -28.41 2.15
CA VAL A 3 4.59 -27.76 0.85
C VAL A 3 3.67 -26.55 0.84
N SER A 4 4.25 -25.35 0.86
CA SER A 4 3.50 -24.11 0.62
C SER A 4 2.70 -24.30 -0.67
N ALA A 5 1.40 -24.06 -0.61
CA ALA A 5 0.57 -24.14 -1.80
C ALA A 5 1.17 -23.19 -2.85
N PRO A 6 1.33 -23.63 -4.11
CA PRO A 6 1.90 -22.77 -5.14
C PRO A 6 1.06 -21.49 -5.23
N LEU A 7 1.71 -20.34 -5.21
CA LEU A 7 1.08 -19.04 -5.44
C LEU A 7 0.35 -19.11 -6.77
N ARG A 8 -0.95 -18.82 -6.74
CA ARG A 8 -1.79 -18.85 -7.92
C ARG A 8 -1.48 -17.62 -8.77
N THR A 9 -0.85 -17.83 -9.90
CA THR A 9 -0.52 -16.76 -10.85
C THR A 9 -1.50 -16.74 -12.01
N TYR A 10 -1.78 -15.56 -12.54
CA TYR A 10 -2.70 -15.34 -13.63
C TYR A 10 -2.01 -14.57 -14.77
N PRO A 11 -2.26 -14.93 -16.04
CA PRO A 11 -1.83 -14.11 -17.15
C PRO A 11 -2.62 -12.80 -17.17
N ALA A 12 -1.93 -11.70 -17.40
CA ALA A 12 -2.53 -10.38 -17.55
C ALA A 12 -1.87 -9.62 -18.70
N LYS A 13 -2.57 -8.60 -19.19
CA LYS A 13 -2.05 -7.67 -20.20
C LYS A 13 -2.23 -6.25 -19.68
N TYR A 14 -1.29 -5.36 -19.96
CA TYR A 14 -1.42 -3.96 -19.61
C TYR A 14 -1.03 -3.04 -20.75
N SER A 15 -1.55 -1.82 -20.71
CA SER A 15 -1.17 -0.70 -21.56
C SER A 15 -1.08 0.57 -20.75
N ILE A 16 -0.25 1.50 -21.20
CA ILE A 16 -0.11 2.82 -20.59
C ILE A 16 -1.03 3.79 -21.33
N LEU A 17 -1.92 4.45 -20.62
CA LEU A 17 -2.69 5.56 -21.14
C LEU A 17 -1.84 6.83 -21.10
N GLN A 18 -1.77 7.53 -22.21
CA GLN A 18 -0.95 8.72 -22.39
C GLN A 18 -1.82 9.87 -22.91
N ALA A 19 -1.42 11.10 -22.55
CA ALA A 19 -1.99 12.33 -23.13
C ALA A 19 -0.89 13.27 -23.61
N GLU A 20 -1.12 13.91 -24.74
CA GLU A 20 -0.36 15.07 -25.19
C GLU A 20 -1.03 16.33 -24.64
N LEU A 21 -0.41 16.95 -23.62
CA LEU A 21 -1.01 18.08 -22.89
C LEU A 21 -0.25 19.39 -23.18
N PRO A 22 -0.96 20.51 -23.37
CA PRO A 22 -0.33 21.82 -23.59
C PRO A 22 0.64 22.16 -22.46
N GLY A 23 1.86 22.53 -22.80
CA GLY A 23 2.90 22.89 -21.81
C GLY A 23 3.58 21.72 -21.10
N HIS A 24 3.09 20.51 -21.23
CA HIS A 24 3.60 19.30 -20.58
C HIS A 24 4.12 18.23 -21.55
N GLY A 25 3.75 18.33 -22.84
CA GLY A 25 4.08 17.30 -23.83
C GLY A 25 3.36 15.97 -23.58
N LEU A 26 4.00 14.87 -23.98
CA LEU A 26 3.43 13.54 -23.80
C LEU A 26 3.63 13.07 -22.36
N VAL A 27 2.52 12.84 -21.66
CA VAL A 27 2.47 12.47 -20.25
C VAL A 27 1.79 11.10 -20.08
N ASN A 28 2.38 10.21 -19.29
CA ASN A 28 1.72 8.98 -18.87
C ASN A 28 0.64 9.33 -17.84
N LEU A 29 -0.63 9.11 -18.19
CA LEU A 29 -1.78 9.37 -17.33
C LEU A 29 -2.05 8.22 -16.37
N GLY A 30 -1.82 6.98 -16.81
CA GLY A 30 -2.13 5.81 -15.99
C GLY A 30 -1.91 4.49 -16.68
N VAL A 31 -2.36 3.43 -16.02
CA VAL A 31 -2.25 2.05 -16.44
C VAL A 31 -3.64 1.43 -16.58
N LEU A 32 -3.84 0.70 -17.67
CA LEU A 32 -4.97 -0.20 -17.89
C LEU A 32 -4.45 -1.63 -17.73
N LEU A 33 -5.01 -2.42 -16.82
CA LEU A 33 -4.63 -3.81 -16.58
C LEU A 33 -5.83 -4.72 -16.85
N GLN A 34 -5.66 -5.73 -17.71
CA GLN A 34 -6.66 -6.69 -18.12
C GLN A 34 -6.30 -8.09 -17.65
N ASN A 35 -7.27 -8.80 -17.10
CA ASN A 35 -7.23 -10.25 -16.97
C ASN A 35 -8.08 -10.84 -18.12
N PRO A 36 -7.47 -11.46 -19.13
CA PRO A 36 -8.20 -11.98 -20.28
C PRO A 36 -9.05 -13.22 -19.95
N GLU A 37 -8.75 -13.95 -18.86
CA GLU A 37 -9.52 -15.14 -18.45
C GLU A 37 -10.85 -14.78 -17.78
N SER A 38 -10.84 -13.74 -16.92
CA SER A 38 -12.04 -13.26 -16.21
C SER A 38 -12.74 -12.11 -16.90
N ASP A 39 -12.19 -11.60 -18.00
CA ASP A 39 -12.63 -10.37 -18.69
C ASP A 39 -12.66 -9.13 -17.76
N GLU A 40 -11.89 -9.16 -16.67
CA GLU A 40 -11.77 -8.06 -15.73
C GLU A 40 -10.79 -7.02 -16.25
N MET A 41 -11.17 -5.76 -16.16
CA MET A 41 -10.27 -4.62 -16.40
C MET A 41 -10.27 -3.72 -15.18
N ARG A 42 -9.09 -3.25 -14.81
CA ARG A 42 -8.89 -2.17 -13.82
C ARG A 42 -8.05 -1.07 -14.42
N VAL A 43 -8.37 0.14 -13.99
CA VAL A 43 -7.70 1.35 -14.44
C VAL A 43 -7.19 2.10 -13.24
N ARG A 44 -5.93 2.53 -13.28
CA ARG A 44 -5.38 3.46 -12.31
C ARG A 44 -4.79 4.66 -13.03
N LEU A 45 -5.36 5.83 -12.79
CA LEU A 45 -4.88 7.10 -13.32
C LEU A 45 -4.20 7.92 -12.23
N ARG A 46 -3.38 8.86 -12.65
CA ARG A 46 -2.74 9.83 -11.76
C ARG A 46 -3.77 10.75 -11.11
N ARG A 47 -3.53 11.07 -9.86
CA ARG A 47 -4.46 11.85 -9.02
C ARG A 47 -4.16 13.34 -9.02
N ASP A 48 -3.05 13.72 -9.59
CA ASP A 48 -2.59 15.10 -9.70
C ASP A 48 -2.93 15.74 -11.05
N VAL A 49 -3.96 15.24 -11.74
CA VAL A 49 -4.41 15.75 -13.05
C VAL A 49 -4.69 17.26 -13.06
N HIS A 50 -5.11 17.82 -11.92
CA HIS A 50 -5.30 19.25 -11.73
C HIS A 50 -4.01 20.08 -11.83
N THR A 51 -2.84 19.44 -11.83
CA THR A 51 -1.55 20.10 -12.07
C THR A 51 -1.14 20.08 -13.54
N LEU A 52 -1.90 19.38 -14.38
CA LEU A 52 -1.61 19.14 -15.80
C LEU A 52 -2.64 19.75 -16.73
N ALA A 53 -3.88 19.90 -16.26
CA ALA A 53 -5.00 20.35 -17.07
C ALA A 53 -5.92 21.25 -16.25
N GLU A 54 -6.65 22.11 -16.95
CA GLU A 54 -7.63 23.04 -16.40
C GLU A 54 -8.95 22.97 -17.20
N GLY A 55 -10.03 23.53 -16.66
CA GLY A 55 -11.31 23.63 -17.34
C GLY A 55 -11.90 22.29 -17.76
N GLU A 56 -12.35 22.21 -19.01
CA GLU A 56 -13.01 21.01 -19.57
C GLU A 56 -12.08 19.80 -19.63
N ASP A 57 -10.79 19.99 -19.92
CA ASP A 57 -9.81 18.90 -19.96
C ASP A 57 -9.63 18.26 -18.58
N LEU A 58 -9.62 19.07 -17.50
CA LEU A 58 -9.55 18.55 -16.14
C LEU A 58 -10.81 17.73 -15.79
N GLU A 59 -11.99 18.19 -16.19
CA GLU A 59 -13.23 17.46 -15.93
C GLU A 59 -13.22 16.09 -16.64
N VAL A 60 -12.83 16.06 -17.91
CA VAL A 60 -12.70 14.82 -18.70
C VAL A 60 -11.69 13.87 -18.04
N LEU A 61 -10.48 14.34 -17.72
CA LEU A 61 -9.44 13.50 -17.12
C LEU A 61 -9.83 12.96 -15.75
N SER A 62 -10.58 13.73 -14.97
CA SER A 62 -11.01 13.33 -13.62
C SER A 62 -12.05 12.21 -13.62
N GLN A 63 -12.85 12.09 -14.68
CA GLN A 63 -13.88 11.06 -14.85
C GLN A 63 -13.40 9.85 -15.65
N LEU A 64 -12.27 9.97 -16.33
CA LEU A 64 -11.83 9.02 -17.34
C LEU A 64 -11.65 7.59 -16.81
N ALA A 65 -11.12 7.40 -15.59
CA ALA A 65 -10.94 6.07 -15.00
C ALA A 65 -12.27 5.34 -14.81
N SER A 66 -13.24 6.00 -14.19
CA SER A 66 -14.57 5.43 -13.95
C SER A 66 -15.33 5.15 -15.25
N ASP A 67 -15.16 6.00 -16.25
CA ASP A 67 -15.77 5.82 -17.58
C ASP A 67 -15.18 4.61 -18.32
N LEU A 68 -13.87 4.44 -18.27
CA LEU A 68 -13.19 3.29 -18.87
C LEU A 68 -13.60 1.97 -18.20
N GLU A 69 -13.65 1.93 -16.86
CA GLU A 69 -14.10 0.74 -16.13
C GLU A 69 -15.59 0.44 -16.38
N ARG A 70 -16.43 1.46 -16.48
CA ARG A 70 -17.84 1.30 -16.82
C ARG A 70 -17.99 0.71 -18.23
N LYS A 71 -17.30 1.27 -19.23
CA LYS A 71 -17.31 0.75 -20.61
C LYS A 71 -16.76 -0.67 -20.68
N ALA A 72 -15.72 -1.01 -19.90
CA ALA A 72 -15.20 -2.38 -19.85
C ALA A 72 -16.26 -3.38 -19.35
N ARG A 73 -17.06 -3.00 -18.35
CA ARG A 73 -18.18 -3.84 -17.86
C ARG A 73 -19.33 -3.97 -18.88
N GLU A 74 -19.57 -2.93 -19.69
CA GLU A 74 -20.67 -2.90 -20.68
C GLU A 74 -20.36 -3.70 -21.95
N MET A 75 -19.14 -3.60 -22.46
CA MET A 75 -18.79 -4.18 -23.76
C MET A 75 -17.73 -5.29 -23.70
N GLY A 76 -17.18 -5.56 -22.53
CA GLY A 76 -16.07 -6.47 -22.32
C GLY A 76 -14.71 -5.78 -22.44
N SER A 77 -13.73 -6.26 -21.67
CA SER A 77 -12.42 -5.64 -21.59
C SER A 77 -11.64 -5.73 -22.91
N GLU A 78 -11.73 -6.85 -23.62
CA GLU A 78 -11.07 -7.05 -24.92
C GLU A 78 -11.66 -6.14 -26.01
N ALA A 79 -12.98 -5.98 -26.04
CA ALA A 79 -13.63 -5.08 -26.98
C ALA A 79 -13.30 -3.61 -26.70
N LEU A 80 -13.21 -3.25 -25.40
CA LEU A 80 -12.78 -1.89 -25.02
C LEU A 80 -11.35 -1.62 -25.47
N PHE A 81 -10.40 -2.55 -25.28
CA PHE A 81 -9.03 -2.34 -25.72
C PHE A 81 -8.95 -2.09 -27.24
N ARG A 82 -9.62 -2.90 -28.04
CA ARG A 82 -9.68 -2.69 -29.50
C ARG A 82 -10.27 -1.32 -29.85
N TYR A 83 -11.36 -0.95 -29.17
CA TYR A 83 -11.96 0.36 -29.35
C TYR A 83 -10.99 1.51 -29.05
N LEU A 84 -10.23 1.39 -27.96
CA LEU A 84 -9.23 2.40 -27.59
C LEU A 84 -8.06 2.44 -28.59
N GLU A 85 -7.56 1.28 -29.02
CA GLU A 85 -6.51 1.17 -30.04
C GLU A 85 -6.93 1.81 -31.38
N ASP A 86 -8.18 1.60 -31.79
CA ASP A 86 -8.69 2.13 -33.03
C ASP A 86 -9.08 3.62 -32.97
N THR A 87 -9.45 4.11 -31.78
CA THR A 87 -10.07 5.45 -31.62
C THR A 87 -9.10 6.47 -31.08
N LEU A 88 -8.19 6.07 -30.17
CA LEU A 88 -7.26 6.99 -29.53
C LEU A 88 -6.02 7.23 -30.39
N SER A 89 -6.05 8.26 -31.21
CA SER A 89 -4.95 8.63 -32.12
C SER A 89 -4.51 10.10 -32.01
N GLY A 90 -5.14 10.86 -31.14
CA GLY A 90 -4.91 12.30 -30.96
C GLY A 90 -4.26 12.67 -29.63
N THR A 91 -4.95 13.53 -28.91
CA THR A 91 -4.53 14.00 -27.57
C THR A 91 -4.40 12.85 -26.57
N LEU A 92 -5.29 11.84 -26.63
CA LEU A 92 -5.20 10.62 -25.86
C LEU A 92 -4.71 9.47 -26.73
N ARG A 93 -3.85 8.61 -26.20
CA ARG A 93 -3.37 7.38 -26.84
C ARG A 93 -3.05 6.31 -25.81
N ILE A 94 -2.99 5.05 -26.25
CA ILE A 94 -2.51 3.94 -25.42
C ILE A 94 -1.29 3.30 -26.09
N THR A 95 -0.40 2.73 -25.26
CA THR A 95 0.72 1.93 -25.75
C THR A 95 0.25 0.56 -26.21
N ASP A 96 1.10 -0.14 -26.97
CA ASP A 96 0.88 -1.56 -27.25
C ASP A 96 0.67 -2.35 -25.97
N ARG A 97 -0.10 -3.42 -26.06
CA ARG A 97 -0.37 -4.30 -24.92
C ARG A 97 0.83 -5.17 -24.59
N GLU A 98 1.30 -5.08 -23.36
CA GLU A 98 2.37 -5.91 -22.83
C GLU A 98 1.82 -7.04 -21.94
N ALA A 99 2.37 -8.26 -22.09
CA ALA A 99 2.00 -9.39 -21.26
C ALA A 99 2.74 -9.34 -19.92
N THR A 100 2.03 -9.71 -18.86
CA THR A 100 2.61 -9.85 -17.51
C THR A 100 1.96 -11.03 -16.77
N ILE A 101 2.60 -11.50 -15.70
CA ILE A 101 2.05 -12.53 -14.82
C ILE A 101 1.82 -11.86 -13.46
N VAL A 102 0.64 -12.06 -12.89
CA VAL A 102 0.23 -11.43 -11.65
C VAL A 102 -0.28 -12.46 -10.63
N GLU A 103 0.00 -12.24 -9.37
CA GLU A 103 -0.53 -13.00 -8.24
C GLU A 103 -1.76 -12.34 -7.64
N ASP A 104 -1.71 -11.02 -7.54
CA ASP A 104 -2.80 -10.15 -7.09
C ASP A 104 -2.98 -9.02 -8.09
N PHE A 105 -4.21 -8.88 -8.59
CA PHE A 105 -4.51 -7.95 -9.68
C PHE A 105 -4.40 -6.48 -9.24
N GLY A 106 -4.79 -6.17 -8.00
CA GLY A 106 -4.69 -4.82 -7.46
C GLY A 106 -3.25 -4.40 -7.21
N ARG A 107 -2.47 -5.28 -6.56
CA ARG A 107 -1.04 -5.03 -6.31
C ARG A 107 -0.24 -4.89 -7.61
N ALA A 108 -0.56 -5.71 -8.61
CA ALA A 108 0.08 -5.62 -9.90
C ALA A 108 -0.20 -4.28 -10.60
N LEU A 109 -1.45 -3.81 -10.56
CA LEU A 109 -1.82 -2.50 -11.08
C LEU A 109 -1.05 -1.38 -10.37
N ASP A 110 -0.96 -1.41 -9.05
CA ASP A 110 -0.23 -0.43 -8.26
C ASP A 110 1.28 -0.43 -8.56
N ARG A 111 1.87 -1.62 -8.75
CA ARG A 111 3.28 -1.77 -9.14
C ARG A 111 3.54 -1.19 -10.53
N LEU A 112 2.74 -1.56 -11.52
CA LEU A 112 2.86 -1.06 -12.90
C LEU A 112 2.66 0.46 -12.96
N TYR A 113 1.67 0.97 -12.19
CA TYR A 113 1.47 2.40 -12.10
C TYR A 113 2.72 3.13 -11.57
N ARG A 114 3.30 2.70 -10.46
CA ARG A 114 4.53 3.31 -9.91
C ARG A 114 5.73 3.21 -10.86
N GLN A 115 5.76 2.16 -11.68
CA GLN A 115 6.84 1.96 -12.65
C GLN A 115 6.75 2.91 -13.86
N HIS A 116 5.54 3.20 -14.32
CA HIS A 116 5.30 3.90 -15.58
C HIS A 116 4.77 5.34 -15.41
N VAL A 117 4.16 5.66 -14.28
CA VAL A 117 3.52 6.96 -14.06
C VAL A 117 4.27 7.76 -13.01
N GLN A 118 4.73 8.96 -13.37
CA GLN A 118 5.35 9.90 -12.46
C GLN A 118 4.33 11.00 -12.10
N SER A 119 3.73 10.89 -10.91
CA SER A 119 2.82 11.89 -10.39
C SER A 119 3.55 12.91 -9.51
N ARG A 120 2.96 14.10 -9.38
CA ARG A 120 3.47 15.10 -8.43
C ARG A 120 3.18 14.65 -6.99
N VAL A 121 4.19 14.78 -6.11
CA VAL A 121 4.02 14.49 -4.69
C VAL A 121 3.02 15.47 -4.08
N LEU A 122 1.92 14.95 -3.57
CA LEU A 122 0.94 15.66 -2.77
C LEU A 122 0.94 15.04 -1.36
N GLU A 123 1.75 15.64 -0.47
CA GLU A 123 2.00 15.15 0.88
C GLU A 123 0.69 14.95 1.66
N PHE A 124 0.52 13.76 2.25
CA PHE A 124 -0.65 13.35 3.04
C PHE A 124 -2.02 13.51 2.34
N ARG A 125 -2.02 13.75 1.04
CA ARG A 125 -3.22 13.74 0.20
C ARG A 125 -3.24 12.54 -0.72
N THR A 126 -2.13 12.28 -1.41
CA THR A 126 -1.94 11.13 -2.29
C THR A 126 -0.69 10.33 -1.93
N HIS A 127 0.24 10.93 -1.20
CA HIS A 127 1.53 10.33 -0.87
C HIS A 127 1.76 10.28 0.64
N LEU A 128 2.44 9.22 1.08
CA LEU A 128 2.98 9.09 2.43
C LEU A 128 4.51 9.12 2.40
N PRO A 129 5.14 9.65 3.44
CA PRO A 129 6.59 9.62 3.58
C PRO A 129 7.06 8.19 3.83
N LYS A 130 8.18 7.82 3.23
CA LYS A 130 8.83 6.52 3.42
C LYS A 130 10.01 6.67 4.38
N TYR A 131 10.00 5.90 5.46
CA TYR A 131 11.08 5.84 6.45
C TYR A 131 11.72 4.45 6.51
N SER A 132 12.97 4.38 6.99
CA SER A 132 13.45 3.13 7.59
C SER A 132 12.76 2.95 8.96
N LEU A 133 12.67 1.72 9.45
CA LEU A 133 12.07 1.46 10.75
C LEU A 133 12.80 2.21 11.88
N GLN A 134 14.12 2.30 11.80
CA GLN A 134 14.93 3.08 12.74
C GLN A 134 14.61 4.58 12.69
N ALA A 135 14.47 5.15 11.49
CA ALA A 135 14.12 6.57 11.32
C ALA A 135 12.70 6.84 11.83
N ALA A 136 11.75 5.94 11.55
CA ALA A 136 10.39 6.06 12.09
C ALA A 136 10.37 6.01 13.62
N ALA A 137 11.12 5.09 14.24
CA ALA A 137 11.25 5.03 15.69
C ALA A 137 11.87 6.32 16.25
N GLY A 138 12.96 6.81 15.69
CA GLY A 138 13.58 8.08 16.08
C GLY A 138 12.61 9.25 16.01
N LYS A 139 11.88 9.38 14.90
CA LYS A 139 10.90 10.47 14.70
C LYS A 139 9.74 10.39 15.68
N PHE A 140 9.10 9.24 15.77
CA PHE A 140 7.82 9.13 16.47
C PHE A 140 7.93 8.75 17.94
N LEU A 141 8.97 8.02 18.36
CA LEU A 141 9.16 7.65 19.75
C LEU A 141 10.10 8.59 20.50
N ASP A 142 11.13 9.07 19.84
CA ASP A 142 12.21 9.83 20.46
C ASP A 142 12.22 11.30 20.02
N ASN A 143 11.22 11.73 19.24
CA ASN A 143 11.02 13.10 18.72
C ASN A 143 12.26 13.68 18.02
N GLN A 144 13.00 12.84 17.30
CA GLN A 144 14.17 13.25 16.54
C GLN A 144 13.76 13.85 15.19
N GLU A 145 14.51 14.84 14.72
CA GLU A 145 14.41 15.30 13.33
C GLU A 145 15.04 14.25 12.43
N VAL A 146 14.24 13.65 11.56
CA VAL A 146 14.69 12.68 10.57
C VAL A 146 14.13 13.02 9.20
N THR A 147 14.95 12.77 8.18
CA THR A 147 14.56 12.95 6.79
C THR A 147 13.95 11.66 6.25
N GLU A 148 12.85 11.79 5.53
CA GLU A 148 12.23 10.69 4.81
C GLU A 148 13.14 10.23 3.64
N ARG A 149 13.02 8.95 3.29
CA ARG A 149 13.68 8.36 2.10
C ARG A 149 12.91 8.60 0.80
N GLY A 150 12.02 9.58 0.81
CA GLY A 150 11.14 9.93 -0.29
C GLY A 150 9.66 9.73 0.05
N TRP A 151 8.82 9.99 -0.93
CA TRP A 151 7.36 9.90 -0.84
C TRP A 151 6.85 8.85 -1.80
N MET A 152 5.83 8.10 -1.41
CA MET A 152 5.22 7.08 -2.25
C MET A 152 3.73 7.33 -2.36
N GLU A 153 3.22 7.28 -3.58
CA GLU A 153 1.78 7.37 -3.82
C GLU A 153 1.07 6.13 -3.31
N THR A 154 -0.04 6.35 -2.63
CA THR A 154 -0.84 5.30 -2.00
C THR A 154 -2.10 5.01 -2.81
N PRO A 155 -2.74 3.83 -2.62
CA PRO A 155 -4.05 3.53 -3.18
C PRO A 155 -5.11 4.58 -2.79
N GLU A 156 -6.09 4.80 -3.68
CA GLU A 156 -7.10 5.85 -3.52
C GLU A 156 -8.05 5.62 -2.35
N ASP A 157 -8.30 4.36 -2.02
CA ASP A 157 -9.17 3.95 -0.92
C ASP A 157 -8.54 4.18 0.46
N LEU A 158 -7.25 4.56 0.52
CA LEU A 158 -6.55 4.82 1.77
C LEU A 158 -6.68 6.30 2.17
N ARG A 159 -7.43 6.56 3.25
CA ARG A 159 -7.51 7.91 3.83
C ARG A 159 -6.21 8.24 4.58
N LEU A 160 -5.47 9.21 4.06
CA LEU A 160 -4.18 9.62 4.61
C LEU A 160 -4.32 10.64 5.73
N THR A 161 -3.41 10.55 6.70
CA THR A 161 -3.27 11.51 7.81
C THR A 161 -1.79 11.77 8.10
N PRO A 162 -1.43 12.93 8.69
CA PRO A 162 -0.01 13.30 8.91
C PRO A 162 0.76 12.38 9.86
N ASP A 163 0.06 11.56 10.64
CA ASP A 163 0.62 10.54 11.53
C ASP A 163 0.90 9.20 10.83
N MET A 164 0.65 9.12 9.52
CA MET A 164 0.91 7.92 8.73
C MET A 164 2.26 7.97 8.03
N PHE A 165 2.84 6.80 7.84
CA PHE A 165 4.10 6.62 7.11
C PHE A 165 4.17 5.24 6.46
N ILE A 166 5.15 5.06 5.57
CA ILE A 166 5.46 3.80 4.93
C ILE A 166 6.82 3.30 5.43
N ALA A 167 6.88 2.02 5.74
CA ALA A 167 8.14 1.33 5.99
C ALA A 167 8.12 -0.07 5.37
N GLN A 168 9.33 -0.57 5.04
CA GLN A 168 9.51 -1.92 4.56
C GLN A 168 9.68 -2.86 5.75
N ILE A 169 8.94 -3.97 5.75
CA ILE A 169 9.00 -5.01 6.78
C ILE A 169 9.83 -6.17 6.25
N ALA A 170 10.73 -6.66 7.07
CA ALA A 170 11.50 -7.87 6.81
C ALA A 170 11.10 -8.98 7.79
N GLY A 171 11.15 -10.23 7.33
CA GLY A 171 10.90 -11.43 8.11
C GLY A 171 9.55 -12.09 7.82
N HIS A 172 9.46 -13.38 8.17
CA HIS A 172 8.35 -14.27 7.79
C HIS A 172 7.32 -14.47 8.91
N SER A 173 7.45 -13.78 10.05
CA SER A 173 6.60 -14.03 11.22
C SER A 173 5.14 -13.65 11.05
N MET A 174 4.80 -12.89 10.02
CA MET A 174 3.45 -12.43 9.71
C MET A 174 2.89 -13.00 8.41
N GLU A 175 3.62 -13.91 7.78
CA GLU A 175 3.14 -14.63 6.59
C GLU A 175 1.95 -15.55 6.90
N PRO A 176 1.06 -15.75 5.92
CA PRO A 176 1.07 -15.17 4.57
C PRO A 176 0.47 -13.76 4.49
N SER A 177 -0.04 -13.20 5.59
CA SER A 177 -0.78 -11.93 5.60
C SER A 177 0.10 -10.72 5.26
N ILE A 178 1.35 -10.72 5.71
CA ILE A 178 2.36 -9.71 5.38
C ILE A 178 3.60 -10.48 4.90
N PRO A 179 3.83 -10.57 3.57
CA PRO A 179 5.00 -11.22 3.02
C PRO A 179 6.30 -10.52 3.41
N ASP A 180 7.41 -11.27 3.42
CA ASP A 180 8.75 -10.69 3.61
C ASP A 180 9.04 -9.61 2.56
N GLY A 181 9.68 -8.53 2.98
CA GLY A 181 10.04 -7.42 2.11
C GLY A 181 8.91 -6.44 1.77
N SER A 182 7.68 -6.70 2.23
CA SER A 182 6.51 -5.86 1.93
C SER A 182 6.67 -4.42 2.36
N LEU A 183 6.22 -3.50 1.50
CA LEU A 183 5.99 -2.09 1.86
C LEU A 183 4.63 -1.95 2.54
N CYS A 184 4.65 -1.49 3.77
CA CYS A 184 3.46 -1.39 4.60
C CYS A 184 3.19 0.05 5.03
N ALA A 185 1.90 0.42 5.05
CA ALA A 185 1.45 1.66 5.67
C ALA A 185 1.20 1.44 7.17
N PHE A 186 1.65 2.39 7.95
CA PHE A 186 1.51 2.43 9.41
C PHE A 186 0.91 3.76 9.85
N ARG A 187 0.26 3.76 11.01
CA ARG A 187 -0.20 4.96 11.71
C ARG A 187 0.45 5.02 13.09
N TYR A 188 1.13 6.13 13.38
CA TYR A 188 1.67 6.40 14.71
C TYR A 188 0.56 6.71 15.73
N GLY A 189 0.79 6.37 16.99
CA GLY A 189 -0.13 6.71 18.06
C GLY A 189 -1.42 5.89 18.04
N VAL A 190 -1.33 4.62 18.40
CA VAL A 190 -2.52 3.75 18.52
C VAL A 190 -3.49 4.33 19.55
N THR A 191 -4.65 4.78 19.09
CA THR A 191 -5.72 5.29 19.93
C THR A 191 -6.70 4.17 20.32
N GLY A 192 -7.14 4.16 21.57
CA GLY A 192 -8.07 3.16 22.11
C GLY A 192 -7.43 1.81 22.40
N SER A 193 -8.21 0.72 22.33
CA SER A 193 -7.71 -0.63 22.60
C SER A 193 -6.79 -1.11 21.51
N ARG A 194 -5.63 -1.64 21.89
CA ARG A 194 -4.66 -2.29 20.99
C ARG A 194 -4.97 -3.76 20.75
N SER A 195 -5.78 -4.37 21.63
CA SER A 195 -6.06 -5.81 21.56
C SER A 195 -6.69 -6.21 20.23
N GLY A 196 -6.14 -7.24 19.60
CA GLY A 196 -6.52 -7.73 18.28
C GLY A 196 -5.87 -7.00 17.10
N ARG A 197 -5.24 -5.84 17.32
CA ARG A 197 -4.61 -5.07 16.25
C ARG A 197 -3.21 -5.58 15.90
N LEU A 198 -2.83 -5.42 14.63
CA LEU A 198 -1.46 -5.59 14.21
C LEU A 198 -0.69 -4.30 14.51
N VAL A 199 0.43 -4.44 15.20
CA VAL A 199 1.26 -3.30 15.63
C VAL A 199 2.71 -3.51 15.24
N LEU A 200 3.38 -2.42 14.91
CA LEU A 200 4.82 -2.36 14.77
C LEU A 200 5.43 -2.16 16.14
N VAL A 201 6.30 -3.06 16.54
CA VAL A 201 6.93 -3.10 17.86
C VAL A 201 8.43 -2.96 17.71
N GLU A 202 9.04 -2.19 18.60
CA GLU A 202 10.48 -2.13 18.81
C GLU A 202 10.86 -3.04 19.99
N ASP A 203 11.79 -3.98 19.76
CA ASP A 203 12.49 -4.74 20.82
C ASP A 203 13.84 -4.09 21.09
N ARG A 204 13.96 -3.41 22.21
CA ARG A 204 15.20 -2.75 22.63
C ARG A 204 16.33 -3.73 22.99
N GLY A 205 16.00 -4.99 23.24
CA GLY A 205 16.96 -6.05 23.50
C GLY A 205 17.60 -6.63 22.24
N SER A 206 17.05 -6.31 21.06
CA SER A 206 17.54 -6.80 19.78
C SER A 206 18.25 -5.68 18.99
N ALA A 207 19.06 -6.06 18.00
CA ALA A 207 19.82 -5.14 17.16
C ALA A 207 19.50 -5.35 15.66
N GLY A 208 19.82 -4.35 14.86
CA GLY A 208 19.62 -4.43 13.40
C GLY A 208 18.16 -4.59 12.99
N ASN A 209 17.92 -5.46 12.01
CA ASN A 209 16.57 -5.69 11.48
C ASN A 209 15.66 -6.42 12.46
N ASP A 210 16.21 -7.20 13.39
CA ASP A 210 15.44 -7.95 14.39
C ASP A 210 14.89 -7.07 15.50
N ARG A 211 15.32 -5.79 15.55
CA ARG A 211 14.84 -4.80 16.51
C ARG A 211 13.38 -4.42 16.27
N TYR A 212 12.88 -4.53 15.05
CA TYR A 212 11.52 -4.12 14.70
C TYR A 212 10.74 -5.29 14.12
N ALA A 213 9.53 -5.51 14.63
CA ALA A 213 8.66 -6.57 14.14
C ALA A 213 7.19 -6.12 14.13
N VAL A 214 6.42 -6.63 13.17
CA VAL A 214 4.97 -6.55 13.22
C VAL A 214 4.45 -7.75 14.00
N LYS A 215 3.52 -7.53 14.93
CA LYS A 215 2.89 -8.57 15.74
C LYS A 215 1.42 -8.23 15.98
N ARG A 216 0.60 -9.25 16.25
CA ARG A 216 -0.75 -9.06 16.78
C ARG A 216 -0.65 -8.81 18.27
N TYR A 217 -1.15 -7.65 18.71
CA TYR A 217 -1.18 -7.30 20.14
C TYR A 217 -2.40 -7.93 20.80
N GLN A 218 -2.19 -8.68 21.86
CA GLN A 218 -3.24 -9.21 22.72
C GLN A 218 -2.97 -8.77 24.16
N SER A 219 -4.03 -8.41 24.88
CA SER A 219 -3.89 -8.07 26.30
C SER A 219 -5.11 -8.48 27.09
N ASP A 220 -4.86 -9.11 28.23
CA ASP A 220 -5.86 -9.39 29.23
C ASP A 220 -5.85 -8.26 30.26
N LYS A 221 -7.02 -7.91 30.77
CA LYS A 221 -7.22 -6.87 31.77
C LYS A 221 -7.85 -7.46 33.02
N GLU A 222 -7.31 -7.09 34.17
CA GLU A 222 -7.89 -7.42 35.47
C GLU A 222 -8.34 -6.15 36.15
N THR A 223 -9.51 -6.25 36.85
CA THR A 223 -10.05 -5.17 37.67
C THR A 223 -9.57 -5.33 39.09
N GLY A 224 -8.81 -4.38 39.60
CA GLY A 224 -8.34 -4.31 40.98
C GLY A 224 -8.96 -3.13 41.75
N PRO A 225 -8.61 -2.96 43.00
CA PRO A 225 -9.12 -1.85 43.84
C PRO A 225 -8.79 -0.45 43.33
N GLU A 226 -7.71 -0.31 42.58
CA GLU A 226 -7.23 0.95 41.97
C GLU A 226 -7.68 1.15 40.52
N GLY A 227 -8.61 0.33 40.00
CA GLY A 227 -9.05 0.32 38.62
C GLY A 227 -8.60 -0.92 37.86
N TRP A 228 -8.65 -0.84 36.53
CA TRP A 228 -8.19 -1.95 35.70
C TRP A 228 -6.69 -1.81 35.35
N ARG A 229 -5.97 -2.95 35.26
CA ARG A 229 -4.60 -3.04 34.78
C ARG A 229 -4.44 -4.18 33.78
N HIS A 230 -3.42 -4.11 32.94
CA HIS A 230 -3.05 -5.25 32.11
C HIS A 230 -2.46 -6.34 33.01
N SER A 231 -3.03 -7.54 32.98
CA SER A 231 -2.49 -8.70 33.69
C SER A 231 -1.53 -9.50 32.82
N ARG A 232 -1.72 -9.45 31.48
CA ARG A 232 -0.88 -10.12 30.52
C ARG A 232 -0.90 -9.37 29.19
N ILE A 233 0.28 -9.23 28.57
CA ILE A 233 0.43 -8.73 27.21
C ILE A 233 1.11 -9.81 26.38
N ARG A 234 0.56 -10.09 25.20
CA ARG A 234 1.12 -11.05 24.27
C ARG A 234 1.23 -10.42 22.88
N LEU A 235 2.41 -10.61 22.27
CA LEU A 235 2.69 -10.21 20.90
C LEU A 235 2.77 -11.47 20.04
N GLU A 236 1.70 -11.72 19.27
CA GLU A 236 1.54 -12.95 18.50
C GLU A 236 2.07 -12.82 17.08
N SER A 237 2.80 -13.83 16.62
CA SER A 237 3.08 -14.04 15.21
C SER A 237 1.85 -14.60 14.51
N LEU A 238 1.56 -14.18 13.27
CA LEU A 238 0.51 -14.81 12.45
C LEU A 238 0.98 -16.12 11.84
N ASN A 239 2.27 -16.22 11.57
CA ASN A 239 2.89 -17.46 11.12
C ASN A 239 3.15 -18.36 12.35
N PRO A 240 2.51 -19.57 12.42
CA PRO A 240 2.64 -20.47 13.57
C PRO A 240 4.04 -21.06 13.75
N GLU A 241 4.91 -20.98 12.75
CA GLU A 241 6.32 -21.41 12.86
C GLU A 241 7.17 -20.45 13.71
N TYR A 242 6.64 -19.26 14.00
CA TYR A 242 7.34 -18.23 14.77
C TYR A 242 6.73 -18.08 16.16
N PRO A 243 7.55 -18.04 17.21
CA PRO A 243 7.03 -17.93 18.59
C PRO A 243 6.36 -16.58 18.84
N SER A 244 5.34 -16.63 19.68
CA SER A 244 4.74 -15.43 20.27
C SER A 244 5.59 -14.95 21.45
N TRP A 245 5.53 -13.67 21.77
CA TRP A 245 6.24 -13.09 22.90
C TRP A 245 5.25 -12.78 24.03
N ASP A 246 5.41 -13.40 25.18
CA ASP A 246 4.67 -13.06 26.38
C ASP A 246 5.45 -11.97 27.15
N LEU A 247 4.77 -10.85 27.43
CA LEU A 247 5.36 -9.68 28.07
C LEU A 247 4.80 -9.51 29.46
N GLU A 248 5.68 -9.16 30.39
CA GLU A 248 5.24 -8.61 31.67
C GLU A 248 4.85 -7.13 31.47
N PRO A 249 3.77 -6.67 32.12
CA PRO A 249 3.24 -5.31 31.90
C PRO A 249 4.23 -4.18 32.13
N ASP A 250 5.22 -4.37 32.98
CA ASP A 250 6.20 -3.36 33.40
C ASP A 250 7.55 -3.46 32.65
N GLN A 251 7.65 -4.31 31.62
CA GLN A 251 8.88 -4.45 30.85
C GLN A 251 9.03 -3.30 29.84
N GLU A 252 10.03 -2.44 30.08
CA GLU A 252 10.44 -1.36 29.15
C GLU A 252 11.15 -1.86 27.89
N ARG A 253 11.34 -3.17 27.75
CA ARG A 253 12.03 -3.78 26.61
C ARG A 253 11.31 -3.53 25.29
N TYR A 254 9.98 -3.56 25.30
CA TYR A 254 9.17 -3.47 24.11
C TYR A 254 8.38 -2.17 24.05
N ARG A 255 8.43 -1.50 22.91
CA ARG A 255 7.62 -0.30 22.66
C ARG A 255 6.76 -0.51 21.43
N VAL A 256 5.46 -0.20 21.52
CA VAL A 256 4.58 -0.14 20.35
C VAL A 256 4.82 1.19 19.65
N LEU A 257 5.33 1.11 18.42
CA LEU A 257 5.63 2.27 17.58
C LEU A 257 4.40 2.77 16.85
N ALA A 258 3.71 1.87 16.15
CA ALA A 258 2.62 2.25 15.25
C ALA A 258 1.61 1.10 15.09
N GLU A 259 0.42 1.42 14.63
CA GLU A 259 -0.57 0.47 14.13
C GLU A 259 -0.30 0.17 12.66
N PHE A 260 -0.33 -1.11 12.29
CA PHE A 260 -0.32 -1.53 10.90
C PHE A 260 -1.67 -1.20 10.25
N VAL A 261 -1.62 -0.62 9.06
CA VAL A 261 -2.82 -0.26 8.31
C VAL A 261 -3.08 -1.25 7.18
N ARG A 262 -2.09 -1.42 6.28
CA ARG A 262 -2.18 -2.36 5.16
C ARG A 262 -0.83 -2.58 4.47
N VAL A 263 -0.74 -3.65 3.69
CA VAL A 263 0.32 -3.88 2.71
C VAL A 263 0.02 -3.05 1.45
N LEU A 264 1.05 -2.45 0.85
CA LEU A 264 0.93 -1.55 -0.31
C LEU A 264 1.48 -2.14 -1.62
N ASP A 265 2.19 -3.28 -1.56
CA ASP A 265 2.81 -3.95 -2.71
C ASP A 265 2.39 -5.41 -2.84
#